data_355ca41aa6b92d6f98fbb6ec0ef96f8d
#
_entry.id   355ca41aa6b92d6f98fbb6ec0ef96f8d
#
_cell.length_a   1.000
_cell.length_b   1.000
_cell.length_c   1.000
_cell.angle_alpha   90.00
_cell.angle_beta   90.00
_cell.angle_gamma   90.00
#
_symmetry.space_group_name_H-M   'P 1'
#
loop_
_entity.id
_entity.type
_entity.pdbx_description
1 polymer ?
#
loop_
_entity_poly.entity_id
_entity_poly.type
_entity_poly.pdbx_seq_one_letter_code
_entity_poly.pdbx_strand_id
1 'polypeptide(L)'
;LIIPIVSSFPTKTDSSSESTHSVLEGETLWSIAKKYGVNVNEIQTLNLFETESLKLGQIIKIPNQIADTSDVVMSIVKHPKHPLLNPCDTLIIHKVRKRETLYSLSKSYQVTIDQIMQNNPELIENGLQKGKEIKIIYKINNCNEDSLINAISSTISLSEIDSVNNIKIALFLPFLIDKFDTLKANYLPSETFPIDKISIQSIQMYNGVVLALDSLKNMGYIIDLSIYDTQKDSLHTVELLKNPDLLNANLIIGPVFSKQIKIIRDFAKKCSIPMICPSAIPNQALFQYPILYKINPSKSTQILAIANYLKKQNISNDNITLLANKKNSKSLKYAQLFANAYNDSLSMNDSIKTIALEHTSNFKKVKNISKSDTNIFVIASSDIPFISFVFTKLIVLSNSSQHYNSNFKVFGFEEVLKMNTIDEKYKELFNLHVSTKGSVNYDNDDVASFIKLFYETFEMKPELNAFIGYDLTLSIITHLFGNDKSELKGMYNEMNFDQIDPQSGFENKSVKLLKYQDYKLKTVF
;
A
#
# COMPACT_ATOMS: atom_id res chain seq x y z
N LEU A 1 1.76 -9.32 -27.26
CA LEU A 1 1.71 -8.41 -26.10
C LEU A 1 2.85 -7.40 -26.25
N ILE A 2 2.56 -6.23 -26.82
CA ILE A 2 3.54 -5.14 -26.89
C ILE A 2 3.31 -4.31 -25.64
N ILE A 3 4.20 -4.45 -24.67
CA ILE A 3 4.32 -3.49 -23.57
C ILE A 3 5.16 -2.36 -24.13
N PRO A 4 4.69 -1.11 -24.24
CA PRO A 4 5.57 -0.02 -24.59
C PRO A 4 6.52 0.23 -23.42
N ILE A 5 7.72 -0.33 -23.51
CA ILE A 5 8.84 0.04 -22.66
C ILE A 5 9.36 1.37 -23.22
N VAL A 6 9.01 2.46 -22.57
CA VAL A 6 9.69 3.72 -22.81
C VAL A 6 11.05 3.63 -22.12
N SER A 7 12.02 3.01 -22.81
CA SER A 7 13.42 3.15 -22.50
C SER A 7 13.99 4.26 -23.34
N SER A 8 13.92 5.49 -22.86
CA SER A 8 14.77 6.54 -23.37
C SER A 8 16.04 6.61 -22.53
N PHE A 9 17.01 5.78 -22.88
CA PHE A 9 18.41 6.12 -22.59
C PHE A 9 18.87 7.09 -23.66
N PRO A 10 19.38 8.26 -23.31
CA PRO A 10 20.00 9.13 -24.29
C PRO A 10 21.32 8.46 -24.73
N THR A 11 21.37 8.08 -25.99
CA THR A 11 22.65 7.78 -26.66
C THR A 11 23.45 9.08 -26.70
N LYS A 12 24.47 9.15 -25.85
CA LYS A 12 25.49 10.18 -25.92
C LYS A 12 26.33 9.95 -27.18
N THR A 13 26.20 10.83 -28.14
CA THR A 13 27.18 10.98 -29.23
C THR A 13 28.45 11.62 -28.67
N ASP A 14 29.58 10.95 -28.94
CA ASP A 14 30.93 11.35 -28.56
C ASP A 14 31.34 12.71 -29.13
N SER A 15 31.81 13.58 -28.25
CA SER A 15 32.99 14.43 -28.47
C SER A 15 33.38 15.12 -27.17
N SER A 16 34.23 14.49 -26.36
CA SER A 16 34.92 15.13 -25.24
C SER A 16 36.33 14.64 -25.13
N SER A 17 37.31 15.55 -25.14
CA SER A 17 38.71 15.30 -24.86
C SER A 17 38.84 14.66 -23.46
N GLU A 18 39.20 13.39 -23.41
CA GLU A 18 39.47 12.68 -22.14
C GLU A 18 40.75 13.25 -21.51
N SER A 19 40.70 13.69 -20.25
CA SER A 19 41.89 14.01 -19.48
C SER A 19 42.46 12.74 -18.85
N THR A 20 43.79 12.59 -18.89
CA THR A 20 44.49 11.41 -18.30
C THR A 20 45.48 11.86 -17.24
N HIS A 21 45.72 10.98 -16.24
CA HIS A 21 46.69 11.19 -15.19
C HIS A 21 47.63 9.99 -15.10
N SER A 22 48.94 10.25 -15.01
CA SER A 22 49.93 9.19 -14.75
C SER A 22 50.21 9.11 -13.24
N VAL A 23 49.98 7.93 -12.66
CA VAL A 23 50.09 7.69 -11.22
C VAL A 23 51.53 7.84 -10.76
N LEU A 24 51.76 8.71 -9.76
CA LEU A 24 53.05 8.95 -9.14
C LEU A 24 53.24 8.06 -7.90
N GLU A 25 54.47 7.97 -7.41
CA GLU A 25 54.80 7.19 -6.21
C GLU A 25 54.04 7.71 -4.98
N GLY A 26 53.32 6.83 -4.30
CA GLY A 26 52.52 7.16 -3.11
C GLY A 26 51.12 7.72 -3.41
N GLU A 27 50.73 7.92 -4.67
CA GLU A 27 49.37 8.31 -5.00
C GLU A 27 48.38 7.15 -4.87
N THR A 28 47.19 7.47 -4.44
CA THR A 28 46.04 6.55 -4.32
C THR A 28 44.88 7.09 -5.13
N LEU A 29 43.92 6.23 -5.52
CA LEU A 29 42.70 6.68 -6.20
C LEU A 29 42.00 7.83 -5.47
N TRP A 30 42.03 7.79 -4.14
CA TRP A 30 41.45 8.85 -3.32
C TRP A 30 42.21 10.20 -3.43
N SER A 31 43.57 10.15 -3.42
CA SER A 31 44.38 11.37 -3.55
C SER A 31 44.26 11.97 -4.95
N ILE A 32 44.16 11.16 -5.98
CA ILE A 32 43.95 11.58 -7.36
C ILE A 32 42.54 12.15 -7.54
N ALA A 33 41.50 11.48 -7.04
CA ALA A 33 40.15 11.96 -7.08
C ALA A 33 40.02 13.35 -6.40
N LYS A 34 40.66 13.52 -5.24
CA LYS A 34 40.72 14.80 -4.55
C LYS A 34 41.47 15.88 -5.35
N LYS A 35 42.55 15.51 -6.01
CA LYS A 35 43.37 16.43 -6.85
C LYS A 35 42.59 17.00 -8.04
N TYR A 36 41.74 16.16 -8.64
CA TYR A 36 40.92 16.55 -9.81
C TYR A 36 39.49 16.92 -9.45
N GLY A 37 39.10 16.87 -8.18
CA GLY A 37 37.75 17.26 -7.72
C GLY A 37 36.63 16.33 -8.18
N VAL A 38 36.96 15.05 -8.48
CA VAL A 38 36.02 14.03 -8.99
C VAL A 38 35.83 12.92 -7.95
N ASN A 39 34.79 12.10 -8.13
CA ASN A 39 34.52 10.98 -7.22
C ASN A 39 35.42 9.78 -7.54
N VAL A 40 35.91 9.07 -6.51
CA VAL A 40 36.71 7.85 -6.67
C VAL A 40 35.98 6.81 -7.52
N ASN A 41 34.68 6.62 -7.29
CA ASN A 41 33.86 5.66 -8.04
C ASN A 41 33.75 6.03 -9.53
N GLU A 42 33.76 7.32 -9.87
CA GLU A 42 33.75 7.77 -11.27
C GLU A 42 35.06 7.41 -11.97
N ILE A 43 36.21 7.61 -11.29
CA ILE A 43 37.51 7.18 -11.83
C ILE A 43 37.54 5.65 -11.98
N GLN A 44 37.06 4.89 -10.99
CA GLN A 44 37.02 3.42 -11.03
C GLN A 44 36.18 2.91 -12.20
N THR A 45 34.97 3.46 -12.36
CA THR A 45 34.06 3.06 -13.45
C THR A 45 34.62 3.41 -14.83
N LEU A 46 35.20 4.61 -14.97
CA LEU A 46 35.77 5.06 -16.25
C LEU A 46 37.00 4.21 -16.69
N ASN A 47 37.72 3.65 -15.72
CA ASN A 47 38.92 2.86 -15.96
C ASN A 47 38.74 1.34 -15.78
N LEU A 48 37.52 0.88 -15.47
CA LEU A 48 37.18 -0.53 -15.25
C LEU A 48 38.07 -1.23 -14.21
N PHE A 49 38.36 -0.54 -13.08
CA PHE A 49 39.20 -1.09 -12.03
C PHE A 49 38.42 -2.05 -11.13
N GLU A 50 38.86 -3.29 -11.01
CA GLU A 50 38.30 -4.27 -10.08
C GLU A 50 38.85 -4.11 -8.64
N THR A 51 39.97 -3.41 -8.47
CA THR A 51 40.66 -3.17 -7.19
C THR A 51 41.13 -1.72 -7.06
N GLU A 52 41.31 -1.22 -5.83
CA GLU A 52 41.81 0.14 -5.57
C GLU A 52 43.35 0.28 -5.71
N SER A 53 44.07 -0.78 -6.05
CA SER A 53 45.53 -0.74 -6.12
C SER A 53 45.99 -0.19 -7.47
N LEU A 54 46.72 0.92 -7.45
CA LEU A 54 47.37 1.53 -8.63
C LEU A 54 48.83 1.15 -8.73
N LYS A 55 49.35 1.08 -9.95
CA LYS A 55 50.78 0.88 -10.23
C LYS A 55 51.45 2.19 -10.58
N LEU A 56 52.68 2.38 -10.15
CA LEU A 56 53.48 3.54 -10.50
C LEU A 56 53.60 3.65 -12.05
N GLY A 57 53.32 4.84 -12.57
CA GLY A 57 53.33 5.12 -14.01
C GLY A 57 52.05 4.67 -14.74
N GLN A 58 51.07 4.11 -14.08
CA GLN A 58 49.80 3.74 -14.68
C GLN A 58 49.06 4.97 -15.16
N ILE A 59 48.62 4.98 -16.42
CA ILE A 59 47.81 6.05 -16.98
C ILE A 59 46.34 5.75 -16.67
N ILE A 60 45.67 6.66 -16.01
CA ILE A 60 44.24 6.59 -15.66
C ILE A 60 43.46 7.73 -16.32
N LYS A 61 42.24 7.45 -16.75
CA LYS A 61 41.33 8.43 -17.31
C LYS A 61 40.63 9.18 -16.17
N ILE A 62 40.57 10.50 -16.26
CA ILE A 62 39.94 11.37 -15.30
C ILE A 62 38.64 11.95 -15.92
N PRO A 63 37.51 11.85 -15.26
CA PRO A 63 36.26 12.51 -15.74
C PRO A 63 36.46 14.01 -15.88
N ASN A 64 36.07 14.60 -17.01
CA ASN A 64 36.08 16.06 -17.17
C ASN A 64 34.99 16.71 -16.33
N GLN A 65 35.36 17.66 -15.49
CA GLN A 65 34.37 18.57 -14.91
C GLN A 65 33.88 19.50 -16.02
N ILE A 66 32.63 19.35 -16.44
CA ILE A 66 31.93 20.40 -17.16
C ILE A 66 31.55 21.43 -16.09
N ALA A 67 32.20 22.58 -16.14
CA ALA A 67 31.79 23.74 -15.38
C ALA A 67 30.47 24.27 -15.99
N ASP A 68 29.36 23.66 -15.61
CA ASP A 68 28.04 24.26 -15.84
C ASP A 68 27.70 25.15 -14.66
N THR A 69 28.02 26.43 -14.84
CA THR A 69 27.35 27.51 -14.12
C THR A 69 25.99 27.70 -14.76
N SER A 70 25.07 26.82 -14.45
CA SER A 70 23.65 27.05 -14.60
C SER A 70 22.99 26.83 -13.25
N ASP A 71 22.42 27.87 -12.72
CA ASP A 71 21.69 27.96 -11.47
C ASP A 71 20.75 26.77 -11.31
N VAL A 72 21.16 25.85 -10.43
CA VAL A 72 20.23 24.86 -9.90
C VAL A 72 19.33 25.61 -8.92
N VAL A 73 18.21 26.11 -9.44
CA VAL A 73 17.08 26.50 -8.62
C VAL A 73 16.57 25.20 -7.99
N MET A 74 17.06 24.91 -6.77
CA MET A 74 16.44 23.91 -5.91
C MET A 74 15.00 24.34 -5.68
N SER A 75 14.05 23.68 -6.34
CA SER A 75 12.66 23.76 -5.99
C SER A 75 12.49 23.17 -4.59
N ILE A 76 12.38 24.04 -3.59
CA ILE A 76 12.05 23.65 -2.22
C ILE A 76 10.59 23.22 -2.23
N VAL A 77 10.37 21.92 -2.38
CA VAL A 77 9.07 21.30 -2.11
C VAL A 77 8.81 21.46 -0.61
N LYS A 78 7.78 22.21 -0.25
CA LYS A 78 7.30 22.32 1.13
C LYS A 78 6.80 20.95 1.58
N HIS A 79 7.66 20.19 2.26
CA HIS A 79 7.22 19.04 3.05
C HIS A 79 6.35 19.53 4.22
N PRO A 80 5.30 18.84 4.59
CA PRO A 80 4.56 19.13 5.81
C PRO A 80 5.55 19.08 6.98
N LYS A 81 5.61 20.13 7.77
CA LYS A 81 6.57 20.36 8.86
C LYS A 81 6.61 19.15 9.78
N HIS A 82 7.73 18.45 9.81
CA HIS A 82 8.04 17.54 10.91
C HIS A 82 8.22 18.38 12.19
N PRO A 83 7.51 18.12 13.29
CA PRO A 83 7.46 19.03 14.43
C PRO A 83 8.77 19.18 15.21
N LEU A 84 9.90 18.62 14.75
CA LEU A 84 11.17 18.56 15.47
C LEU A 84 12.42 19.00 14.67
N LEU A 85 12.29 19.44 13.42
CA LEU A 85 13.43 19.92 12.63
C LEU A 85 13.15 21.33 12.11
N ASN A 86 14.05 22.28 12.41
CA ASN A 86 14.06 23.59 11.78
C ASN A 86 14.45 23.47 10.29
N PRO A 87 13.99 24.37 9.43
CA PRO A 87 14.31 24.35 7.99
C PRO A 87 15.81 24.35 7.65
N CYS A 88 16.65 24.71 8.60
CA CYS A 88 18.10 24.80 8.48
C CYS A 88 18.85 23.60 9.09
N ASP A 89 18.14 22.58 9.57
CA ASP A 89 18.73 21.40 10.18
C ASP A 89 18.89 20.28 9.14
N THR A 90 20.09 19.73 9.05
CA THR A 90 20.38 18.57 8.17
C THR A 90 20.62 17.33 9.03
N LEU A 91 19.87 16.25 8.76
CA LEU A 91 20.02 14.96 9.42
C LEU A 91 20.99 14.06 8.62
N ILE A 92 22.06 13.61 9.27
CA ILE A 92 22.97 12.59 8.73
C ILE A 92 22.90 11.32 9.59
N ILE A 93 22.90 10.17 8.94
CA ILE A 93 23.09 8.88 9.60
C ILE A 93 24.56 8.50 9.43
N HIS A 94 25.30 8.53 10.57
CA HIS A 94 26.72 8.20 10.61
C HIS A 94 26.94 6.77 11.11
N LYS A 95 27.68 5.95 10.36
CA LYS A 95 28.11 4.62 10.79
C LYS A 95 29.44 4.71 11.51
N VAL A 96 29.43 4.40 12.80
CA VAL A 96 30.59 4.55 13.70
C VAL A 96 31.77 3.68 13.26
N ARG A 97 32.92 4.29 13.05
CA ARG A 97 34.17 3.62 12.63
C ARG A 97 35.03 3.22 13.84
N LYS A 98 36.06 2.41 13.60
CA LYS A 98 37.02 2.00 14.63
C LYS A 98 37.78 3.22 15.15
N ARG A 99 37.82 3.43 16.49
CA ARG A 99 38.46 4.54 17.20
C ARG A 99 37.74 5.89 17.10
N GLU A 100 36.54 5.98 16.55
CA GLU A 100 35.74 7.20 16.69
C GLU A 100 35.20 7.34 18.11
N THR A 101 35.13 8.57 18.55
CA THR A 101 34.57 8.96 19.86
C THR A 101 33.49 10.00 19.66
N LEU A 102 32.58 10.17 20.65
CA LEU A 102 31.59 11.24 20.60
C LEU A 102 32.23 12.61 20.40
N TYR A 103 33.42 12.81 21.01
CA TYR A 103 34.19 14.03 20.82
C TYR A 103 34.69 14.21 19.38
N SER A 104 35.25 13.17 18.75
CA SER A 104 35.69 13.26 17.34
C SER A 104 34.54 13.53 16.40
N LEU A 105 33.38 12.93 16.63
CA LEU A 105 32.17 13.16 15.85
C LEU A 105 31.59 14.57 16.07
N SER A 106 31.56 15.04 17.30
CA SER A 106 31.20 16.41 17.67
C SER A 106 32.02 17.45 16.89
N LYS A 107 33.34 17.25 16.81
CA LYS A 107 34.23 18.12 16.03
C LYS A 107 34.03 18.01 14.53
N SER A 108 33.86 16.79 14.01
CA SER A 108 33.69 16.54 12.56
C SER A 108 32.40 17.12 11.99
N TYR A 109 31.32 17.10 12.78
CA TYR A 109 30.01 17.60 12.38
C TYR A 109 29.63 18.96 12.96
N GLN A 110 30.54 19.59 13.75
CA GLN A 110 30.32 20.87 14.40
C GLN A 110 29.05 20.93 15.26
N VAL A 111 28.75 19.84 15.95
CA VAL A 111 27.62 19.69 16.87
C VAL A 111 28.12 19.38 18.27
N THR A 112 27.32 19.66 19.30
CA THR A 112 27.70 19.33 20.67
C THR A 112 27.50 17.83 20.93
N ILE A 113 28.24 17.27 21.91
CA ILE A 113 28.06 15.87 22.36
C ILE A 113 26.62 15.67 22.86
N ASP A 114 26.06 16.66 23.55
CA ASP A 114 24.70 16.60 24.08
C ASP A 114 23.66 16.50 22.94
N GLN A 115 23.85 17.23 21.82
CA GLN A 115 23.01 17.12 20.65
C GLN A 115 23.07 15.73 20.01
N ILE A 116 24.28 15.12 19.95
CA ILE A 116 24.41 13.73 19.45
C ILE A 116 23.67 12.77 20.40
N MET A 117 23.82 12.94 21.72
CA MET A 117 23.16 12.07 22.70
C MET A 117 21.63 12.24 22.72
N GLN A 118 21.12 13.47 22.61
CA GLN A 118 19.67 13.74 22.53
C GLN A 118 19.01 13.06 21.33
N ASN A 119 19.72 12.99 20.20
CA ASN A 119 19.21 12.34 19.00
C ASN A 119 19.42 10.82 18.98
N ASN A 120 20.15 10.28 19.96
CA ASN A 120 20.50 8.86 20.12
C ASN A 120 20.47 8.45 21.59
N PRO A 121 19.28 8.36 22.23
CA PRO A 121 19.19 8.07 23.68
C PRO A 121 19.87 6.76 24.09
N GLU A 122 19.95 5.80 23.17
CA GLU A 122 20.62 4.52 23.37
C GLU A 122 22.14 4.63 23.66
N LEU A 123 22.76 5.76 23.33
CA LEU A 123 24.18 6.01 23.63
C LEU A 123 24.44 6.23 25.14
N ILE A 124 23.40 6.60 25.90
CA ILE A 124 23.50 6.80 27.35
C ILE A 124 23.77 5.47 28.03
N GLU A 125 23.10 4.41 27.62
CA GLU A 125 23.21 3.08 28.25
C GLU A 125 24.32 2.23 27.64
N ASN A 126 24.51 2.31 26.31
CA ASN A 126 25.37 1.38 25.58
C ASN A 126 26.68 1.99 25.08
N GLY A 127 26.85 3.30 25.20
CA GLY A 127 27.99 4.02 24.64
C GLY A 127 28.11 3.93 23.13
N LEU A 128 29.16 4.56 22.58
CA LEU A 128 29.43 4.54 21.13
C LEU A 128 30.07 3.22 20.70
N GLN A 129 29.39 2.43 19.89
CA GLN A 129 29.84 1.11 19.45
C GLN A 129 30.21 1.12 17.95
N LYS A 130 31.36 0.53 17.58
CA LYS A 130 31.78 0.37 16.20
C LYS A 130 30.74 -0.35 15.35
N GLY A 131 30.42 0.21 14.19
CA GLY A 131 29.48 -0.37 13.21
C GLY A 131 28.02 -0.01 13.44
N LYS A 132 27.67 0.60 14.58
CA LYS A 132 26.33 1.16 14.81
C LYS A 132 26.13 2.44 14.02
N GLU A 133 24.89 2.67 13.62
CA GLU A 133 24.44 3.89 12.97
C GLU A 133 23.88 4.85 14.02
N ILE A 134 24.34 6.09 14.01
CA ILE A 134 23.87 7.17 14.89
C ILE A 134 23.36 8.34 14.07
N LYS A 135 22.38 9.06 14.61
CA LYS A 135 21.75 10.24 14.00
C LYS A 135 22.49 11.49 14.44
N ILE A 136 22.98 12.28 13.49
CA ILE A 136 23.64 13.56 13.76
C ILE A 136 22.85 14.65 13.02
N ILE A 137 22.31 15.61 13.77
CA ILE A 137 21.61 16.79 13.24
C ILE A 137 22.55 17.99 13.41
N TYR A 138 22.88 18.68 12.31
CA TYR A 138 23.71 19.88 12.36
C TYR A 138 23.06 21.02 11.58
N LYS A 139 23.37 22.25 11.99
CA LYS A 139 22.89 23.47 11.33
C LYS A 139 23.80 23.87 10.18
N ILE A 140 23.24 24.24 9.04
CA ILE A 140 23.99 24.83 7.94
C ILE A 140 24.33 26.27 8.35
N ASN A 141 25.63 26.55 8.57
CA ASN A 141 26.12 27.90 8.83
C ASN A 141 25.94 28.76 7.57
N ASN A 142 24.96 29.62 7.54
CA ASN A 142 24.53 30.67 6.62
C ASN A 142 23.03 30.61 6.27
N CYS A 143 22.24 29.97 7.11
CA CYS A 143 20.78 30.03 6.97
C CYS A 143 20.28 31.30 7.70
N ASN A 144 20.13 32.40 6.96
CA ASN A 144 19.46 33.60 7.48
C ASN A 144 17.95 33.44 7.24
N GLU A 145 17.21 33.10 8.30
CA GLU A 145 15.75 32.87 8.28
C GLU A 145 15.00 34.08 7.68
N ASP A 146 15.42 35.30 8.02
CA ASP A 146 14.77 36.55 7.54
C ASP A 146 15.04 36.84 6.06
N SER A 147 16.20 36.50 5.54
CA SER A 147 16.53 36.71 4.12
C SER A 147 15.87 35.68 3.19
N LEU A 148 15.65 34.45 3.67
CA LEU A 148 14.91 33.41 2.93
C LEU A 148 13.41 33.73 2.86
N ILE A 149 12.81 34.19 3.97
CA ILE A 149 11.39 34.57 4.02
C ILE A 149 11.14 35.81 3.13
N ASN A 150 12.02 36.79 3.16
CA ASN A 150 11.91 38.00 2.33
C ASN A 150 12.21 37.73 0.84
N ALA A 151 13.17 36.87 0.50
CA ALA A 151 13.43 36.43 -0.86
C ALA A 151 12.27 35.64 -1.45
N ILE A 152 11.63 34.78 -0.66
CA ILE A 152 10.44 34.01 -1.06
C ILE A 152 9.23 34.93 -1.22
N SER A 153 9.05 35.94 -0.34
CA SER A 153 7.91 36.87 -0.39
C SER A 153 8.01 37.89 -1.54
N SER A 154 9.23 38.22 -2.00
CA SER A 154 9.44 39.18 -3.10
C SER A 154 9.45 38.53 -4.49
N THR A 155 9.57 37.21 -4.59
CA THR A 155 9.66 36.50 -5.88
C THR A 155 8.34 35.81 -6.28
N ILE A 156 7.37 35.74 -5.39
CA ILE A 156 6.05 35.14 -5.69
C ILE A 156 5.03 36.28 -5.82
N SER A 157 4.93 36.84 -7.02
CA SER A 157 3.72 37.56 -7.42
C SER A 157 2.58 36.53 -7.50
N LEU A 158 1.49 36.79 -6.79
CA LEU A 158 0.29 35.92 -6.63
C LEU A 158 -0.48 35.60 -7.94
N SER A 159 0.13 35.84 -9.11
CA SER A 159 -0.47 35.63 -10.44
C SER A 159 0.06 34.38 -11.18
N GLU A 160 0.95 33.57 -10.60
CA GLU A 160 1.51 32.36 -11.25
C GLU A 160 1.41 31.09 -10.40
N ILE A 161 0.38 30.94 -9.55
CA ILE A 161 0.07 29.67 -8.87
C ILE A 161 -1.00 28.90 -9.67
N ASP A 162 -0.78 28.78 -10.96
CA ASP A 162 -1.32 27.70 -11.81
C ASP A 162 -0.17 26.81 -12.28
N SER A 163 0.74 26.46 -11.39
CA SER A 163 1.74 25.43 -11.66
C SER A 163 1.07 24.08 -11.59
N VAL A 164 0.76 23.58 -12.74
CA VAL A 164 0.40 22.21 -13.08
C VAL A 164 1.11 21.22 -12.14
N ASN A 165 0.38 20.70 -11.16
CA ASN A 165 0.90 19.70 -10.23
C ASN A 165 1.17 18.40 -10.99
N ASN A 166 2.41 18.20 -11.47
CA ASN A 166 2.83 16.94 -12.02
C ASN A 166 2.98 15.91 -10.89
N ILE A 167 2.02 14.97 -10.80
CA ILE A 167 1.98 13.93 -9.77
C ILE A 167 2.84 12.76 -10.22
N LYS A 168 3.90 12.46 -9.48
CA LYS A 168 4.79 11.33 -9.74
C LYS A 168 4.38 10.12 -8.93
N ILE A 169 4.02 9.03 -9.61
CA ILE A 169 3.58 7.77 -9.00
C ILE A 169 4.65 6.70 -9.21
N ALA A 170 5.02 6.02 -8.12
CA ALA A 170 5.85 4.82 -8.16
C ALA A 170 4.97 3.57 -7.96
N LEU A 171 4.81 2.76 -9.01
CA LEU A 171 4.02 1.53 -9.01
C LEU A 171 4.92 0.31 -8.80
N PHE A 172 4.74 -0.39 -7.69
CA PHE A 172 5.51 -1.60 -7.35
C PHE A 172 4.63 -2.85 -7.50
N LEU A 173 4.88 -3.65 -8.54
CA LEU A 173 4.17 -4.90 -8.80
C LEU A 173 5.15 -6.03 -9.16
N PRO A 174 4.81 -7.30 -8.86
CA PRO A 174 5.66 -8.45 -9.19
C PRO A 174 5.35 -8.96 -10.60
N PHE A 175 5.92 -8.33 -11.62
CA PHE A 175 5.75 -8.76 -13.02
C PHE A 175 6.53 -10.03 -13.34
N LEU A 176 7.64 -10.29 -12.62
CA LEU A 176 8.54 -11.43 -12.79
C LEU A 176 9.18 -11.47 -14.19
N ILE A 177 9.67 -10.33 -14.67
CA ILE A 177 10.21 -10.17 -16.03
C ILE A 177 11.41 -11.09 -16.25
N ASP A 178 12.36 -11.18 -15.31
CA ASP A 178 13.54 -12.04 -15.42
C ASP A 178 13.18 -13.52 -15.60
N LYS A 179 12.14 -13.98 -14.92
CA LYS A 179 11.61 -15.33 -15.07
C LYS A 179 11.01 -15.55 -16.46
N PHE A 180 10.33 -14.53 -16.98
CA PHE A 180 9.76 -14.55 -18.32
C PHE A 180 10.83 -14.62 -19.39
N ASP A 181 11.91 -13.84 -19.29
CA ASP A 181 13.03 -13.86 -20.23
C ASP A 181 13.75 -15.22 -20.22
N THR A 182 13.91 -15.82 -19.04
CA THR A 182 14.47 -17.17 -18.90
C THR A 182 13.58 -18.23 -19.57
N LEU A 183 12.26 -18.14 -19.41
CA LEU A 183 11.32 -19.05 -20.07
C LEU A 183 11.34 -18.87 -21.58
N LYS A 184 11.28 -17.63 -22.07
CA LYS A 184 11.33 -17.31 -23.50
C LYS A 184 12.57 -17.86 -24.18
N ALA A 185 13.74 -17.82 -23.52
CA ALA A 185 14.98 -18.39 -24.06
C ALA A 185 14.95 -19.92 -24.25
N ASN A 186 14.07 -20.63 -23.56
CA ASN A 186 13.95 -22.08 -23.59
C ASN A 186 12.82 -22.60 -24.51
N TYR A 187 12.03 -21.71 -25.13
CA TYR A 187 10.91 -22.07 -26.01
C TYR A 187 11.17 -21.63 -27.45
N LEU A 188 10.69 -22.40 -28.40
CA LEU A 188 10.74 -22.02 -29.83
C LEU A 188 9.79 -20.84 -30.09
N PRO A 189 10.08 -19.96 -31.07
CA PRO A 189 9.23 -18.80 -31.37
C PRO A 189 7.77 -19.11 -31.69
N SER A 190 7.48 -20.35 -32.10
CA SER A 190 6.11 -20.83 -32.42
C SER A 190 5.39 -21.46 -31.23
N GLU A 191 6.05 -21.64 -30.10
CA GLU A 191 5.48 -22.28 -28.92
C GLU A 191 4.90 -21.24 -27.96
N THR A 192 3.74 -21.56 -27.38
CA THR A 192 3.15 -20.80 -26.28
C THR A 192 3.72 -21.30 -24.96
N PHE A 193 4.29 -20.42 -24.15
CA PHE A 193 4.76 -20.76 -22.81
C PHE A 193 3.80 -20.25 -21.73
N PRO A 194 3.66 -20.96 -20.60
CA PRO A 194 2.74 -20.57 -19.55
C PRO A 194 3.23 -19.31 -18.83
N ILE A 195 2.41 -18.26 -18.83
CA ILE A 195 2.67 -17.06 -18.03
C ILE A 195 2.28 -17.33 -16.58
N ASP A 196 3.14 -16.94 -15.66
CA ASP A 196 2.87 -17.07 -14.22
C ASP A 196 1.59 -16.28 -13.83
N LYS A 197 0.74 -16.90 -13.02
CA LYS A 197 -0.50 -16.27 -12.55
C LYS A 197 -0.26 -14.93 -11.85
N ILE A 198 0.87 -14.79 -11.13
CA ILE A 198 1.24 -13.54 -10.44
C ILE A 198 1.51 -12.45 -11.47
N SER A 199 2.23 -12.79 -12.57
CA SER A 199 2.49 -11.86 -13.67
C SER A 199 1.20 -11.40 -14.35
N ILE A 200 0.28 -12.35 -14.63
CA ILE A 200 -1.04 -12.00 -15.19
C ILE A 200 -1.80 -11.04 -14.27
N GLN A 201 -1.84 -11.32 -12.97
CA GLN A 201 -2.50 -10.47 -11.99
C GLN A 201 -1.87 -9.07 -11.90
N SER A 202 -0.54 -8.98 -12.02
CA SER A 202 0.19 -7.71 -12.04
C SER A 202 -0.09 -6.91 -13.30
N ILE A 203 -0.13 -7.57 -14.46
CA ILE A 203 -0.48 -6.95 -15.75
C ILE A 203 -1.93 -6.43 -15.72
N GLN A 204 -2.86 -7.22 -15.21
CA GLN A 204 -4.26 -6.81 -15.05
C GLN A 204 -4.38 -5.55 -14.18
N MET A 205 -3.69 -5.53 -13.04
CA MET A 205 -3.70 -4.37 -12.14
C MET A 205 -3.05 -3.14 -12.80
N TYR A 206 -1.91 -3.32 -13.45
CA TYR A 206 -1.22 -2.26 -14.21
C TYR A 206 -2.12 -1.66 -15.30
N ASN A 207 -2.79 -2.50 -16.09
CA ASN A 207 -3.69 -2.04 -17.14
C ASN A 207 -4.88 -1.24 -16.56
N GLY A 208 -5.41 -1.66 -15.40
CA GLY A 208 -6.40 -0.88 -14.66
C GLY A 208 -5.87 0.48 -14.21
N VAL A 209 -4.64 0.53 -13.68
CA VAL A 209 -3.96 1.78 -13.31
C VAL A 209 -3.85 2.69 -14.54
N VAL A 210 -3.40 2.19 -15.69
CA VAL A 210 -3.24 2.98 -16.94
C VAL A 210 -4.57 3.61 -17.36
N LEU A 211 -5.67 2.86 -17.39
CA LEU A 211 -7.00 3.41 -17.73
C LEU A 211 -7.47 4.47 -16.71
N ALA A 212 -7.13 4.30 -15.43
CA ALA A 212 -7.43 5.31 -14.42
C ALA A 212 -6.64 6.60 -14.67
N LEU A 213 -5.36 6.48 -15.09
CA LEU A 213 -4.54 7.65 -15.45
C LEU A 213 -5.10 8.40 -16.65
N ASP A 214 -5.63 7.70 -17.66
CA ASP A 214 -6.31 8.34 -18.81
C ASP A 214 -7.57 9.07 -18.35
N SER A 215 -8.35 8.49 -17.44
CA SER A 215 -9.51 9.16 -16.85
C SER A 215 -9.11 10.39 -16.04
N LEU A 216 -8.07 10.30 -15.23
CA LEU A 216 -7.53 11.43 -14.44
C LEU A 216 -6.96 12.52 -15.33
N LYS A 217 -6.30 12.19 -16.44
CA LYS A 217 -5.83 13.15 -17.43
C LYS A 217 -6.98 13.96 -18.03
N ASN A 218 -8.11 13.29 -18.32
CA ASN A 218 -9.33 13.97 -18.80
C ASN A 218 -9.94 14.88 -17.73
N MET A 219 -9.66 14.64 -16.45
CA MET A 219 -10.03 15.49 -15.31
C MET A 219 -9.01 16.62 -15.05
N GLY A 220 -7.96 16.74 -15.87
CA GLY A 220 -6.94 17.80 -15.78
C GLY A 220 -5.72 17.47 -14.92
N TYR A 221 -5.56 16.23 -14.44
CA TYR A 221 -4.34 15.85 -13.73
C TYR A 221 -3.18 15.58 -14.71
N ILE A 222 -1.98 15.99 -14.35
CA ILE A 222 -0.75 15.61 -15.04
C ILE A 222 -0.03 14.60 -14.15
N ILE A 223 0.21 13.40 -14.67
CA ILE A 223 0.72 12.29 -13.87
C ILE A 223 1.85 11.58 -14.63
N ASP A 224 2.98 11.41 -13.95
CA ASP A 224 4.10 10.58 -14.39
C ASP A 224 4.07 9.24 -13.63
N LEU A 225 4.05 8.12 -14.34
CA LEU A 225 4.06 6.78 -13.78
C LEU A 225 5.41 6.10 -13.98
N SER A 226 6.10 5.80 -12.88
CA SER A 226 7.29 4.95 -12.85
C SER A 226 6.93 3.55 -12.36
N ILE A 227 7.40 2.51 -13.06
CA ILE A 227 7.05 1.11 -12.81
C ILE A 227 8.27 0.37 -12.29
N TYR A 228 8.09 -0.37 -11.19
CA TYR A 228 9.13 -1.15 -10.52
C TYR A 228 8.67 -2.60 -10.37
N ASP A 229 9.39 -3.53 -11.04
CA ASP A 229 9.14 -4.97 -10.87
C ASP A 229 9.80 -5.47 -9.59
N THR A 230 8.99 -5.84 -8.60
CA THR A 230 9.50 -6.34 -7.32
C THR A 230 10.05 -7.76 -7.39
N GLN A 231 9.90 -8.47 -8.51
CA GLN A 231 10.28 -9.87 -8.71
C GLN A 231 9.77 -10.83 -7.60
N LYS A 232 8.87 -10.35 -6.73
CA LYS A 232 8.48 -11.03 -5.48
C LYS A 232 9.69 -11.34 -4.58
N ASP A 233 10.80 -10.65 -4.80
CA ASP A 233 12.06 -10.82 -4.08
C ASP A 233 12.33 -9.64 -3.14
N SER A 234 12.74 -9.93 -1.90
CA SER A 234 12.96 -8.91 -0.88
C SER A 234 14.29 -8.19 -1.06
N LEU A 235 15.34 -8.89 -1.53
CA LEU A 235 16.66 -8.28 -1.76
C LEU A 235 16.60 -7.38 -2.99
N HIS A 236 15.99 -7.87 -4.06
CA HIS A 236 15.73 -7.08 -5.25
C HIS A 236 14.89 -5.83 -4.92
N THR A 237 13.86 -5.96 -4.08
CA THR A 237 13.06 -4.80 -3.63
C THR A 237 13.91 -3.76 -2.89
N VAL A 238 14.85 -4.20 -2.02
CA VAL A 238 15.78 -3.28 -1.35
C VAL A 238 16.70 -2.58 -2.34
N GLU A 239 17.13 -3.27 -3.40
CA GLU A 239 17.96 -2.67 -4.46
C GLU A 239 17.18 -1.59 -5.24
N LEU A 240 15.92 -1.87 -5.62
CA LEU A 240 15.05 -0.89 -6.27
C LEU A 240 14.91 0.41 -5.46
N LEU A 241 14.86 0.32 -4.12
CA LEU A 241 14.74 1.49 -3.25
C LEU A 241 16.00 2.38 -3.18
N LYS A 242 17.10 1.97 -3.79
CA LYS A 242 18.29 2.81 -3.94
C LYS A 242 18.17 3.81 -5.10
N ASN A 243 17.18 3.64 -5.97
CA ASN A 243 16.94 4.58 -7.08
C ASN A 243 16.58 5.97 -6.52
N PRO A 244 17.39 7.02 -6.81
CA PRO A 244 17.15 8.37 -6.30
C PRO A 244 15.83 8.98 -6.81
N ASP A 245 15.33 8.55 -7.97
CA ASP A 245 14.07 9.06 -8.53
C ASP A 245 12.87 8.79 -7.63
N LEU A 246 12.95 7.73 -6.81
CA LEU A 246 11.90 7.41 -5.83
C LEU A 246 11.71 8.49 -4.76
N LEU A 247 12.73 9.29 -4.47
CA LEU A 247 12.63 10.39 -3.52
C LEU A 247 11.72 11.51 -4.03
N ASN A 248 11.51 11.58 -5.34
CA ASN A 248 10.63 12.54 -5.99
C ASN A 248 9.19 12.03 -6.17
N ALA A 249 8.89 10.81 -5.76
CA ALA A 249 7.54 10.26 -5.87
C ALA A 249 6.57 10.96 -4.90
N ASN A 250 5.38 11.29 -5.39
CA ASN A 250 4.29 11.86 -4.59
C ASN A 250 3.37 10.77 -4.02
N LEU A 251 3.40 9.56 -4.61
CA LEU A 251 2.59 8.43 -4.19
C LEU A 251 3.27 7.11 -4.57
N ILE A 252 3.20 6.13 -3.67
CA ILE A 252 3.57 4.74 -3.94
C ILE A 252 2.30 3.88 -4.01
N ILE A 253 2.11 3.16 -5.11
CA ILE A 253 1.06 2.14 -5.28
C ILE A 253 1.70 0.76 -5.21
N GLY A 254 1.19 -0.10 -4.33
CA GLY A 254 1.77 -1.42 -4.09
C GLY A 254 2.74 -1.43 -2.90
N PRO A 255 3.51 -2.49 -2.75
CA PRO A 255 3.45 -3.78 -3.45
C PRO A 255 2.31 -4.69 -2.95
N VAL A 256 2.24 -5.90 -3.48
CA VAL A 256 1.15 -6.84 -3.14
C VAL A 256 1.53 -7.91 -2.11
N PHE A 257 2.81 -8.21 -1.90
CA PHE A 257 3.25 -9.25 -0.96
C PHE A 257 3.77 -8.67 0.36
N SER A 258 3.39 -9.31 1.47
CA SER A 258 3.63 -8.80 2.84
C SER A 258 5.09 -8.50 3.18
N LYS A 259 6.06 -9.28 2.65
CA LYS A 259 7.49 -9.03 2.89
C LYS A 259 7.93 -7.71 2.24
N GLN A 260 7.56 -7.51 0.97
CA GLN A 260 7.85 -6.29 0.22
C GLN A 260 7.09 -5.08 0.78
N ILE A 261 5.82 -5.29 1.20
CA ILE A 261 5.02 -4.24 1.87
C ILE A 261 5.76 -3.66 3.07
N LYS A 262 6.35 -4.52 3.93
CA LYS A 262 7.11 -4.06 5.09
C LYS A 262 8.31 -3.20 4.69
N ILE A 263 9.07 -3.64 3.67
CA ILE A 263 10.28 -2.95 3.20
C ILE A 263 9.92 -1.58 2.61
N ILE A 264 8.96 -1.54 1.68
CA ILE A 264 8.57 -0.30 0.99
C ILE A 264 7.84 0.65 1.95
N ARG A 265 7.00 0.15 2.85
CA ARG A 265 6.33 0.95 3.88
C ARG A 265 7.32 1.68 4.78
N ASP A 266 8.40 1.00 5.22
CA ASP A 266 9.43 1.58 6.07
C ASP A 266 10.22 2.67 5.31
N PHE A 267 10.46 2.48 4.01
CA PHE A 267 11.02 3.50 3.11
C PHE A 267 10.05 4.68 2.93
N ALA A 268 8.79 4.42 2.57
CA ALA A 268 7.75 5.42 2.38
C ALA A 268 7.59 6.32 3.63
N LYS A 269 7.61 5.71 4.84
CA LYS A 269 7.58 6.45 6.10
C LYS A 269 8.79 7.37 6.26
N LYS A 270 10.01 6.89 5.95
CA LYS A 270 11.23 7.69 6.06
C LYS A 270 11.23 8.90 5.11
N CYS A 271 10.69 8.70 3.91
CA CYS A 271 10.64 9.73 2.88
C CYS A 271 9.34 10.57 2.93
N SER A 272 8.43 10.27 3.87
CA SER A 272 7.10 10.92 3.97
C SER A 272 6.25 10.82 2.70
N ILE A 273 6.39 9.72 1.94
CA ILE A 273 5.65 9.48 0.70
C ILE A 273 4.40 8.65 1.03
N PRO A 274 3.18 9.11 0.72
CA PRO A 274 1.97 8.32 0.85
C PRO A 274 2.08 6.98 0.10
N MET A 275 1.59 5.92 0.72
CA MET A 275 1.62 4.57 0.14
C MET A 275 0.25 3.91 0.25
N ILE A 276 -0.25 3.36 -0.86
CA ILE A 276 -1.50 2.58 -0.88
C ILE A 276 -1.22 1.11 -1.16
N CYS A 277 -1.75 0.24 -0.28
CA CYS A 277 -1.63 -1.20 -0.39
C CYS A 277 -2.85 -1.81 -1.08
N PRO A 278 -2.71 -2.40 -2.29
CA PRO A 278 -3.80 -3.11 -2.96
C PRO A 278 -4.14 -4.46 -2.32
N SER A 279 -3.24 -5.01 -1.52
CA SER A 279 -3.42 -6.30 -0.85
C SER A 279 -4.10 -6.19 0.51
N ALA A 280 -4.66 -7.32 0.97
CA ALA A 280 -5.18 -7.42 2.31
C ALA A 280 -4.03 -7.44 3.33
N ILE A 281 -3.93 -6.39 4.14
CA ILE A 281 -3.01 -6.31 5.28
C ILE A 281 -3.79 -6.22 6.59
N PRO A 282 -3.26 -6.73 7.70
CA PRO A 282 -3.89 -6.58 9.01
C PRO A 282 -3.84 -5.11 9.47
N ASN A 283 -4.80 -4.67 10.30
CA ASN A 283 -4.81 -3.30 10.81
C ASN A 283 -3.56 -2.92 11.62
N GLN A 284 -2.92 -3.91 12.26
CA GLN A 284 -1.63 -3.71 12.95
C GLN A 284 -0.53 -3.18 12.02
N ALA A 285 -0.62 -3.45 10.72
CA ALA A 285 0.34 -2.91 9.75
C ALA A 285 0.21 -1.40 9.55
N LEU A 286 -0.93 -0.81 9.91
CA LEU A 286 -1.19 0.63 9.84
C LEU A 286 -0.67 1.40 11.05
N PHE A 287 -0.44 0.73 12.19
CA PHE A 287 0.02 1.39 13.41
C PHE A 287 1.38 2.04 13.23
N GLN A 288 1.49 3.31 13.62
CA GLN A 288 2.69 4.15 13.45
C GLN A 288 3.07 4.46 11.97
N TYR A 289 2.13 4.28 11.02
CA TYR A 289 2.34 4.61 9.60
C TYR A 289 1.21 5.53 9.10
N PRO A 290 1.21 6.82 9.48
CA PRO A 290 0.09 7.75 9.24
C PRO A 290 -0.16 8.06 7.75
N ILE A 291 0.73 7.65 6.87
CA ILE A 291 0.63 7.85 5.41
C ILE A 291 0.38 6.54 4.65
N LEU A 292 0.06 5.46 5.35
CA LEU A 292 -0.24 4.17 4.74
C LEU A 292 -1.75 3.99 4.58
N TYR A 293 -2.19 3.72 3.36
CA TYR A 293 -3.58 3.49 2.97
C TYR A 293 -3.82 2.01 2.68
N LYS A 294 -4.89 1.46 3.22
CA LYS A 294 -5.32 0.07 3.04
C LYS A 294 -6.68 0.05 2.35
N ILE A 295 -6.75 -0.56 1.15
CA ILE A 295 -7.99 -0.60 0.36
C ILE A 295 -9.02 -1.61 0.85
N ASN A 296 -8.59 -2.65 1.56
CA ASN A 296 -9.49 -3.73 1.99
C ASN A 296 -10.02 -3.47 3.40
N PRO A 297 -11.35 -3.35 3.61
CA PRO A 297 -11.92 -3.24 4.94
C PRO A 297 -11.64 -4.49 5.78
N SER A 298 -11.36 -4.28 7.07
CA SER A 298 -11.14 -5.38 8.01
C SER A 298 -12.44 -6.15 8.28
N LYS A 299 -12.31 -7.37 8.81
CA LYS A 299 -13.49 -8.12 9.28
C LYS A 299 -14.24 -7.39 10.41
N SER A 300 -13.54 -6.56 11.19
CA SER A 300 -14.18 -5.67 12.17
C SER A 300 -15.06 -4.62 11.48
N THR A 301 -14.59 -3.99 10.42
CA THR A 301 -15.37 -3.05 9.62
C THR A 301 -16.55 -3.74 8.93
N GLN A 302 -16.32 -4.95 8.39
CA GLN A 302 -17.38 -5.73 7.73
C GLN A 302 -18.51 -6.13 8.69
N ILE A 303 -18.20 -6.56 9.93
CA ILE A 303 -19.24 -6.94 10.91
C ILE A 303 -20.02 -5.72 11.41
N LEU A 304 -19.36 -4.57 11.54
CA LEU A 304 -20.04 -3.30 11.88
C LEU A 304 -21.00 -2.86 10.77
N ALA A 305 -20.64 -3.06 9.51
CA ALA A 305 -21.54 -2.76 8.39
C ALA A 305 -22.80 -3.63 8.44
N ILE A 306 -22.70 -4.93 8.78
CA ILE A 306 -23.87 -5.80 8.99
C ILE A 306 -24.73 -5.28 10.16
N ALA A 307 -24.11 -4.91 11.28
CA ALA A 307 -24.85 -4.38 12.44
C ALA A 307 -25.63 -3.11 12.08
N ASN A 308 -24.96 -2.16 11.41
CA ASN A 308 -25.56 -0.90 10.97
C ASN A 308 -26.70 -1.11 9.95
N TYR A 309 -26.52 -2.06 9.02
CA TYR A 309 -27.57 -2.42 8.07
C TYR A 309 -28.82 -2.95 8.78
N LEU A 310 -28.66 -3.92 9.69
CA LEU A 310 -29.79 -4.51 10.43
C LEU A 310 -30.47 -3.49 11.36
N LYS A 311 -29.69 -2.60 11.97
CA LYS A 311 -30.21 -1.50 12.79
C LYS A 311 -31.12 -0.56 11.98
N LYS A 312 -30.71 -0.20 10.73
CA LYS A 312 -31.52 0.63 9.84
C LYS A 312 -32.81 -0.04 9.39
N GLN A 313 -32.91 -1.38 9.43
CA GLN A 313 -34.12 -2.12 9.09
C GLN A 313 -35.12 -2.20 10.22
N ASN A 314 -34.83 -1.63 11.40
CA ASN A 314 -35.70 -1.62 12.61
C ASN A 314 -36.21 -3.02 12.99
N ILE A 315 -35.35 -4.04 12.93
CA ILE A 315 -35.72 -5.42 13.21
C ILE A 315 -35.74 -5.65 14.72
N SER A 316 -36.76 -6.40 15.22
CA SER A 316 -36.80 -6.76 16.64
C SER A 316 -35.60 -7.60 17.05
N ASN A 317 -35.04 -7.30 18.23
CA ASN A 317 -33.86 -7.99 18.78
C ASN A 317 -34.12 -9.46 19.05
N ASP A 318 -35.37 -9.82 19.38
CA ASP A 318 -35.77 -11.21 19.61
C ASP A 318 -35.59 -12.10 18.37
N ASN A 319 -35.61 -11.50 17.19
CA ASN A 319 -35.45 -12.19 15.92
C ASN A 319 -33.98 -12.32 15.48
N ILE A 320 -33.02 -11.73 16.21
CA ILE A 320 -31.60 -11.80 15.86
C ILE A 320 -30.83 -12.75 16.79
N THR A 321 -30.22 -13.76 16.18
CA THR A 321 -29.33 -14.72 16.85
C THR A 321 -27.89 -14.48 16.40
N LEU A 322 -27.05 -13.98 17.29
CA LEU A 322 -25.64 -13.72 17.03
C LEU A 322 -24.78 -14.94 17.43
N LEU A 323 -24.12 -15.54 16.46
CA LEU A 323 -23.36 -16.79 16.61
C LEU A 323 -21.85 -16.54 16.53
N ALA A 324 -21.10 -17.01 17.53
CA ALA A 324 -19.64 -16.90 17.56
C ALA A 324 -18.97 -18.25 17.88
N ASN A 325 -17.76 -18.48 17.34
CA ASN A 325 -16.95 -19.64 17.69
C ASN A 325 -16.28 -19.39 19.05
N LYS A 326 -16.66 -20.18 20.05
CA LYS A 326 -16.15 -20.06 21.44
C LYS A 326 -14.62 -20.23 21.53
N LYS A 327 -14.03 -21.05 20.67
CA LYS A 327 -12.58 -21.33 20.65
C LYS A 327 -11.78 -20.32 19.83
N ASN A 328 -12.44 -19.37 19.15
CA ASN A 328 -11.78 -18.39 18.29
C ASN A 328 -11.97 -16.97 18.85
N SER A 329 -10.88 -16.42 19.41
CA SER A 329 -10.90 -15.07 20.02
C SER A 329 -11.30 -13.96 19.05
N LYS A 330 -10.95 -14.09 17.75
CA LYS A 330 -11.38 -13.12 16.73
C LYS A 330 -12.88 -13.17 16.51
N SER A 331 -13.47 -14.37 16.47
CA SER A 331 -14.91 -14.56 16.34
C SER A 331 -15.67 -13.92 17.52
N LEU A 332 -15.18 -14.14 18.74
CA LEU A 332 -15.76 -13.50 19.94
C LEU A 332 -15.65 -11.97 19.89
N LYS A 333 -14.51 -11.45 19.43
CA LYS A 333 -14.32 -10.01 19.22
C LYS A 333 -15.30 -9.44 18.18
N TYR A 334 -15.51 -10.13 17.06
CA TYR A 334 -16.47 -9.68 16.03
C TYR A 334 -17.89 -9.67 16.57
N ALA A 335 -18.27 -10.69 17.34
CA ALA A 335 -19.58 -10.73 17.99
C ALA A 335 -19.77 -9.58 18.99
N GLN A 336 -18.73 -9.28 19.78
CA GLN A 336 -18.77 -8.15 20.71
C GLN A 336 -18.92 -6.81 19.98
N LEU A 337 -18.17 -6.61 18.87
CA LEU A 337 -18.28 -5.39 18.05
C LEU A 337 -19.68 -5.24 17.46
N PHE A 338 -20.26 -6.32 16.94
CA PHE A 338 -21.63 -6.33 16.45
C PHE A 338 -22.62 -5.95 17.54
N ALA A 339 -22.57 -6.64 18.69
CA ALA A 339 -23.48 -6.42 19.80
C ALA A 339 -23.40 -4.98 20.31
N ASN A 340 -22.20 -4.43 20.49
CA ASN A 340 -22.02 -3.05 20.91
C ASN A 340 -22.66 -2.08 19.92
N ALA A 341 -22.34 -2.19 18.62
CA ALA A 341 -22.86 -1.28 17.60
C ALA A 341 -24.37 -1.37 17.43
N TYR A 342 -24.94 -2.57 17.61
CA TYR A 342 -26.38 -2.76 17.51
C TYR A 342 -27.10 -2.25 18.76
N ASN A 343 -26.55 -2.46 19.95
CA ASN A 343 -27.16 -2.17 21.24
C ASN A 343 -26.97 -0.71 21.71
N ASP A 344 -26.17 0.11 21.03
CA ASP A 344 -25.80 1.50 21.45
C ASP A 344 -27.01 2.41 21.82
N SER A 345 -28.22 2.04 21.40
CA SER A 345 -29.45 2.82 21.64
C SER A 345 -30.50 2.05 22.42
N LEU A 346 -30.17 0.87 22.98
CA LEU A 346 -31.15 -0.05 23.57
C LEU A 346 -30.96 -0.19 25.07
N SER A 347 -32.09 -0.47 25.77
CA SER A 347 -32.05 -0.83 27.19
C SER A 347 -31.32 -2.15 27.42
N MET A 348 -30.75 -2.38 28.62
CA MET A 348 -30.06 -3.63 28.95
C MET A 348 -30.94 -4.89 28.78
N ASN A 349 -32.24 -4.77 28.92
CA ASN A 349 -33.17 -5.89 28.79
C ASN A 349 -33.45 -6.27 27.34
N ASP A 350 -33.27 -5.33 26.40
CA ASP A 350 -33.54 -5.53 24.97
C ASP A 350 -32.27 -5.81 24.15
N SER A 351 -31.14 -5.98 24.82
CA SER A 351 -29.85 -6.16 24.15
C SER A 351 -29.69 -7.54 23.51
N ILE A 352 -29.13 -7.56 22.28
CA ILE A 352 -28.77 -8.81 21.60
C ILE A 352 -27.69 -9.56 22.39
N LYS A 353 -27.94 -10.85 22.63
CA LYS A 353 -27.01 -11.74 23.32
C LYS A 353 -26.22 -12.61 22.34
N THR A 354 -24.92 -12.66 22.55
CA THR A 354 -24.05 -13.56 21.78
C THR A 354 -24.18 -15.01 22.26
N ILE A 355 -24.42 -15.94 21.33
CA ILE A 355 -24.37 -17.38 21.59
C ILE A 355 -23.01 -17.92 21.12
N ALA A 356 -22.11 -18.18 22.07
CA ALA A 356 -20.84 -18.79 21.80
C ALA A 356 -20.96 -20.32 21.69
N LEU A 357 -20.60 -20.89 20.53
CA LEU A 357 -20.74 -22.30 20.21
C LEU A 357 -19.35 -22.96 20.00
N GLU A 358 -19.26 -24.24 20.28
CA GLU A 358 -18.19 -25.13 19.84
C GLU A 358 -18.72 -26.08 18.75
N HIS A 359 -17.86 -26.67 17.94
CA HIS A 359 -18.25 -27.64 16.90
C HIS A 359 -19.04 -28.85 17.42
N THR A 360 -18.87 -29.17 18.70
CA THR A 360 -19.59 -30.27 19.38
C THR A 360 -20.86 -29.78 20.10
N SER A 361 -21.13 -28.47 20.07
CA SER A 361 -22.25 -27.89 20.81
C SER A 361 -23.58 -28.36 20.25
N ASN A 362 -24.50 -28.67 21.17
CA ASN A 362 -25.88 -28.85 20.79
C ASN A 362 -26.53 -27.48 20.52
N PHE A 363 -27.23 -27.31 19.39
CA PHE A 363 -27.90 -26.11 18.99
C PHE A 363 -29.11 -25.71 19.88
N LYS A 364 -29.36 -26.52 20.94
CA LYS A 364 -30.41 -26.28 21.97
C LYS A 364 -30.31 -24.89 22.64
N LYS A 365 -29.18 -24.22 22.53
CA LYS A 365 -29.00 -22.83 23.01
C LYS A 365 -29.66 -21.79 22.11
N VAL A 366 -29.94 -22.12 20.87
CA VAL A 366 -30.69 -21.28 19.94
C VAL A 366 -32.17 -21.48 20.30
N LYS A 367 -32.70 -20.54 21.07
CA LYS A 367 -34.08 -20.50 21.54
C LYS A 367 -34.83 -19.42 20.77
N ASN A 368 -36.16 -19.43 20.87
CA ASN A 368 -37.04 -18.37 20.37
C ASN A 368 -37.04 -18.22 18.85
N ILE A 369 -37.10 -19.34 18.11
CA ILE A 369 -37.32 -19.29 16.66
C ILE A 369 -38.83 -19.00 16.44
N SER A 370 -39.10 -17.85 15.86
CA SER A 370 -40.45 -17.46 15.49
C SER A 370 -40.95 -18.25 14.29
N LYS A 371 -42.20 -18.63 14.27
CA LYS A 371 -42.87 -19.25 13.12
C LYS A 371 -43.45 -18.19 12.16
N SER A 372 -43.81 -17.03 12.68
CA SER A 372 -44.44 -15.95 11.92
C SER A 372 -43.45 -14.94 11.37
N ASP A 373 -42.36 -14.68 12.10
CA ASP A 373 -41.38 -13.66 11.78
C ASP A 373 -40.12 -14.23 11.10
N THR A 374 -39.34 -13.35 10.51
CA THR A 374 -38.05 -13.73 9.93
C THR A 374 -37.00 -13.89 11.03
N ASN A 375 -36.41 -15.07 11.14
CA ASN A 375 -35.31 -15.36 12.06
C ASN A 375 -33.98 -14.99 11.40
N ILE A 376 -33.21 -14.13 12.03
CA ILE A 376 -31.92 -13.64 11.52
C ILE A 376 -30.78 -14.28 12.29
N PHE A 377 -29.87 -14.91 11.56
CA PHE A 377 -28.65 -15.51 12.11
C PHE A 377 -27.43 -14.72 11.61
N VAL A 378 -26.68 -14.14 12.54
CA VAL A 378 -25.43 -13.45 12.22
C VAL A 378 -24.25 -14.32 12.64
N ILE A 379 -23.47 -14.80 11.66
CA ILE A 379 -22.29 -15.65 11.89
C ILE A 379 -21.05 -14.76 11.99
N ALA A 380 -20.66 -14.43 13.23
CA ALA A 380 -19.51 -13.55 13.50
C ALA A 380 -18.18 -14.33 13.43
N SER A 381 -17.95 -15.06 12.35
CA SER A 381 -16.75 -15.89 12.15
C SER A 381 -16.36 -15.99 10.68
N SER A 382 -15.06 -15.94 10.41
CA SER A 382 -14.45 -16.29 9.12
C SER A 382 -13.86 -17.72 9.09
N ASP A 383 -14.05 -18.48 10.16
CA ASP A 383 -13.56 -19.85 10.30
C ASP A 383 -14.48 -20.81 9.52
N ILE A 384 -13.96 -21.35 8.40
CA ILE A 384 -14.73 -22.20 7.48
C ILE A 384 -15.32 -23.45 8.19
N PRO A 385 -14.58 -24.21 9.02
CA PRO A 385 -15.16 -25.31 9.78
C PRO A 385 -16.34 -24.90 10.67
N PHE A 386 -16.23 -23.75 11.35
CA PHE A 386 -17.33 -23.24 12.18
C PHE A 386 -18.54 -22.81 11.35
N ILE A 387 -18.32 -22.14 10.24
CA ILE A 387 -19.40 -21.73 9.31
C ILE A 387 -20.14 -22.99 8.80
N SER A 388 -19.39 -24.00 8.35
CA SER A 388 -19.96 -25.29 7.90
C SER A 388 -20.79 -25.96 8.99
N PHE A 389 -20.29 -26.00 10.23
CA PHE A 389 -21.03 -26.51 11.38
C PHE A 389 -22.35 -25.76 11.59
N VAL A 390 -22.32 -24.43 11.57
CA VAL A 390 -23.53 -23.60 11.74
C VAL A 390 -24.53 -23.89 10.63
N PHE A 391 -24.11 -23.90 9.37
CA PHE A 391 -25.00 -24.20 8.24
C PHE A 391 -25.62 -25.58 8.35
N THR A 392 -24.84 -26.61 8.71
CA THR A 392 -25.36 -27.97 8.94
C THR A 392 -26.47 -27.96 10.00
N LYS A 393 -26.29 -27.22 11.09
CA LYS A 393 -27.32 -27.12 12.15
C LYS A 393 -28.56 -26.34 11.72
N LEU A 394 -28.39 -25.26 10.93
CA LEU A 394 -29.52 -24.52 10.38
C LEU A 394 -30.31 -25.36 9.38
N ILE A 395 -29.66 -26.17 8.54
CA ILE A 395 -30.31 -27.11 7.62
C ILE A 395 -31.16 -28.12 8.39
N VAL A 396 -30.60 -28.73 9.45
CA VAL A 396 -31.36 -29.69 10.30
C VAL A 396 -32.55 -28.99 10.95
N LEU A 397 -32.36 -27.75 11.39
CA LEU A 397 -33.40 -26.95 12.05
C LEU A 397 -34.53 -26.61 11.08
N SER A 398 -34.22 -26.10 9.87
CA SER A 398 -35.20 -25.74 8.84
C SER A 398 -36.02 -26.93 8.35
N ASN A 399 -35.46 -28.14 8.37
CA ASN A 399 -36.13 -29.38 7.98
C ASN A 399 -36.92 -30.02 9.11
N SER A 400 -36.90 -29.45 10.33
CA SER A 400 -37.67 -29.99 11.46
C SER A 400 -39.16 -29.67 11.33
N SER A 401 -40.05 -30.56 11.78
CA SER A 401 -41.51 -30.37 11.78
C SER A 401 -41.97 -29.10 12.53
N GLN A 402 -41.15 -28.63 13.49
CA GLN A 402 -41.43 -27.42 14.25
C GLN A 402 -41.16 -26.12 13.47
N HIS A 403 -40.20 -26.13 12.51
CA HIS A 403 -39.68 -24.93 11.86
C HIS A 403 -39.74 -24.98 10.32
N TYR A 404 -40.44 -25.96 9.75
CA TYR A 404 -40.56 -26.15 8.30
C TYR A 404 -41.06 -24.90 7.54
N ASN A 405 -41.94 -24.09 8.18
CA ASN A 405 -42.47 -22.86 7.60
C ASN A 405 -41.80 -21.60 8.17
N SER A 406 -40.71 -21.72 8.93
CA SER A 406 -40.04 -20.54 9.49
C SER A 406 -39.12 -19.91 8.46
N ASN A 407 -39.16 -18.58 8.36
CA ASN A 407 -38.26 -17.83 7.48
C ASN A 407 -36.90 -17.61 8.14
N PHE A 408 -35.84 -17.91 7.43
CA PHE A 408 -34.47 -17.69 7.89
C PHE A 408 -33.74 -16.69 7.00
N LYS A 409 -32.95 -15.80 7.63
CA LYS A 409 -31.95 -14.97 6.96
C LYS A 409 -30.60 -15.18 7.64
N VAL A 410 -29.57 -15.44 6.86
CA VAL A 410 -28.21 -15.66 7.37
C VAL A 410 -27.31 -14.54 6.91
N PHE A 411 -26.61 -13.91 7.86
CA PHE A 411 -25.60 -12.89 7.60
C PHE A 411 -24.22 -13.41 8.00
N GLY A 412 -23.21 -13.10 7.20
CA GLY A 412 -21.82 -13.52 7.49
C GLY A 412 -20.81 -12.82 6.60
N PHE A 413 -19.61 -13.36 6.59
CA PHE A 413 -18.53 -12.88 5.75
C PHE A 413 -18.46 -13.64 4.41
N GLU A 414 -17.75 -13.08 3.44
CA GLU A 414 -17.59 -13.60 2.08
C GLU A 414 -17.01 -15.04 1.99
N GLU A 415 -16.43 -15.57 3.08
CA GLU A 415 -15.88 -16.93 3.12
C GLU A 415 -16.93 -18.00 2.80
N VAL A 416 -18.19 -17.76 3.16
CA VAL A 416 -19.32 -18.64 2.83
C VAL A 416 -19.45 -18.88 1.32
N LEU A 417 -19.15 -17.88 0.50
CA LEU A 417 -19.26 -17.97 -0.97
C LEU A 417 -18.24 -18.95 -1.59
N LYS A 418 -17.13 -19.18 -0.91
CA LYS A 418 -16.05 -20.07 -1.35
C LYS A 418 -16.25 -21.54 -0.91
N MET A 419 -17.35 -21.81 -0.18
CA MET A 419 -17.61 -23.11 0.39
C MET A 419 -18.47 -23.98 -0.55
N ASN A 420 -17.83 -24.89 -1.27
CA ASN A 420 -18.51 -25.88 -2.12
C ASN A 420 -19.29 -26.93 -1.31
N THR A 421 -19.11 -26.98 0.02
CA THR A 421 -19.82 -27.91 0.93
C THR A 421 -21.24 -27.45 1.28
N ILE A 422 -21.58 -26.20 0.96
CA ILE A 422 -22.93 -25.66 1.15
C ILE A 422 -23.60 -25.58 -0.21
N ASP A 423 -24.62 -26.42 -0.41
CA ASP A 423 -25.42 -26.44 -1.64
C ASP A 423 -26.08 -25.07 -1.87
N GLU A 424 -26.09 -24.64 -3.11
CA GLU A 424 -26.66 -23.33 -3.55
C GLU A 424 -28.10 -23.14 -3.11
N LYS A 425 -28.90 -24.22 -3.11
CA LYS A 425 -30.29 -24.18 -2.61
C LYS A 425 -30.43 -23.71 -1.16
N TYR A 426 -29.43 -24.00 -0.29
CA TYR A 426 -29.46 -23.54 1.08
C TYR A 426 -28.98 -22.08 1.23
N LYS A 427 -28.10 -21.62 0.34
CA LYS A 427 -27.77 -20.19 0.28
C LYS A 427 -29.02 -19.37 -0.12
N GLU A 428 -29.81 -19.88 -1.04
CA GLU A 428 -31.09 -19.28 -1.46
C GLU A 428 -32.14 -19.38 -0.34
N LEU A 429 -32.37 -20.58 0.19
CA LEU A 429 -33.37 -20.85 1.24
C LEU A 429 -33.14 -19.96 2.48
N PHE A 430 -31.88 -19.75 2.87
CA PHE A 430 -31.51 -18.93 4.01
C PHE A 430 -31.32 -17.47 3.64
N ASN A 431 -31.73 -17.06 2.42
CA ASN A 431 -31.60 -15.68 1.99
C ASN A 431 -30.27 -15.07 2.45
N LEU A 432 -29.18 -15.74 2.04
CA LEU A 432 -27.83 -15.48 2.52
C LEU A 432 -27.40 -14.05 2.18
N HIS A 433 -26.94 -13.33 3.18
CA HIS A 433 -26.32 -12.02 3.03
C HIS A 433 -24.85 -12.10 3.45
N VAL A 434 -23.95 -11.57 2.62
CA VAL A 434 -22.52 -11.58 2.94
C VAL A 434 -21.90 -10.20 2.81
N SER A 435 -21.13 -9.82 3.83
CA SER A 435 -20.29 -8.63 3.73
C SER A 435 -19.00 -8.97 3.01
N THR A 436 -18.66 -8.13 2.04
CA THR A 436 -17.46 -8.30 1.22
C THR A 436 -16.69 -6.99 1.10
N LYS A 437 -15.41 -7.13 0.80
CA LYS A 437 -14.51 -6.00 0.55
C LYS A 437 -14.74 -5.30 -0.79
N GLY A 438 -15.55 -5.88 -1.65
CA GLY A 438 -15.93 -5.35 -2.96
C GLY A 438 -16.53 -6.43 -3.85
N SER A 439 -17.25 -6.02 -4.87
CA SER A 439 -17.84 -6.88 -5.89
C SER A 439 -18.10 -6.07 -7.16
N VAL A 440 -17.77 -6.64 -8.31
CA VAL A 440 -18.10 -6.03 -9.61
C VAL A 440 -19.54 -6.38 -9.95
N ASN A 441 -20.35 -5.36 -10.22
CA ASN A 441 -21.71 -5.55 -10.73
C ASN A 441 -21.68 -5.53 -12.28
N TYR A 442 -21.67 -6.70 -12.89
CA TYR A 442 -21.60 -6.84 -14.35
C TYR A 442 -22.86 -6.39 -15.10
N ASP A 443 -23.96 -6.13 -14.40
CA ASP A 443 -25.20 -5.57 -14.98
C ASP A 443 -25.18 -4.02 -15.02
N ASN A 444 -24.09 -3.38 -14.58
CA ASN A 444 -23.92 -1.92 -14.58
C ASN A 444 -23.31 -1.45 -15.92
N ASP A 445 -23.86 -0.39 -16.51
CA ASP A 445 -23.41 0.17 -17.79
C ASP A 445 -21.98 0.73 -17.74
N ASP A 446 -21.55 1.30 -16.61
CA ASP A 446 -20.18 1.79 -16.43
C ASP A 446 -19.18 0.63 -16.46
N VAL A 447 -19.54 -0.51 -15.83
CA VAL A 447 -18.75 -1.73 -15.85
C VAL A 447 -18.69 -2.31 -17.25
N ALA A 448 -19.81 -2.34 -17.98
CA ALA A 448 -19.84 -2.80 -19.36
C ALA A 448 -18.96 -1.92 -20.28
N SER A 449 -19.01 -0.60 -20.09
CA SER A 449 -18.19 0.37 -20.83
C SER A 449 -16.69 0.19 -20.52
N PHE A 450 -16.34 -0.03 -19.24
CA PHE A 450 -14.97 -0.32 -18.85
C PHE A 450 -14.45 -1.63 -19.46
N ILE A 451 -15.25 -2.70 -19.46
CA ILE A 451 -14.87 -3.99 -20.04
C ILE A 451 -14.59 -3.83 -21.54
N LYS A 452 -15.44 -3.08 -22.26
CA LYS A 452 -15.26 -2.79 -23.67
C LYS A 452 -13.97 -2.01 -23.93
N LEU A 453 -13.77 -0.91 -23.23
CA LEU A 453 -12.57 -0.06 -23.34
C LEU A 453 -11.30 -0.85 -23.02
N PHE A 454 -11.32 -1.65 -21.93
CA PHE A 454 -10.19 -2.48 -21.54
C PHE A 454 -9.81 -3.49 -22.62
N TYR A 455 -10.83 -4.14 -23.24
CA TYR A 455 -10.60 -5.09 -24.32
C TYR A 455 -10.08 -4.41 -25.59
N GLU A 456 -10.62 -3.27 -25.97
CA GLU A 456 -10.18 -2.49 -27.13
C GLU A 456 -8.74 -1.97 -26.97
N THR A 457 -8.33 -1.67 -25.73
CA THR A 457 -6.99 -1.13 -25.44
C THR A 457 -5.93 -2.22 -25.33
N PHE A 458 -6.24 -3.35 -24.66
CA PHE A 458 -5.25 -4.35 -24.26
C PHE A 458 -5.45 -5.73 -24.90
N GLU A 459 -6.47 -5.91 -25.74
CA GLU A 459 -6.85 -7.18 -26.41
C GLU A 459 -7.03 -8.35 -25.42
N MET A 460 -7.41 -8.03 -24.17
CA MET A 460 -7.64 -9.02 -23.11
C MET A 460 -8.87 -8.65 -22.29
N LYS A 461 -9.51 -9.67 -21.67
CA LYS A 461 -10.64 -9.43 -20.77
C LYS A 461 -10.14 -8.95 -19.40
N PRO A 462 -10.78 -7.93 -18.79
CA PRO A 462 -10.42 -7.51 -17.46
C PRO A 462 -10.80 -8.58 -16.42
N GLU A 463 -9.85 -8.89 -15.54
CA GLU A 463 -10.07 -9.65 -14.32
C GLU A 463 -10.22 -8.72 -13.11
N LEU A 464 -10.49 -9.28 -11.93
CA LEU A 464 -10.72 -8.52 -10.71
C LEU A 464 -9.63 -7.48 -10.42
N ASN A 465 -8.36 -7.81 -10.69
CA ASN A 465 -7.25 -6.91 -10.43
C ASN A 465 -7.23 -5.66 -11.34
N ALA A 466 -7.83 -5.74 -12.54
CA ALA A 466 -8.00 -4.58 -13.40
C ALA A 466 -8.95 -3.54 -12.78
N PHE A 467 -10.09 -4.00 -12.29
CA PHE A 467 -11.05 -3.13 -11.59
C PHE A 467 -10.45 -2.54 -10.31
N ILE A 468 -9.71 -3.36 -9.53
CA ILE A 468 -9.02 -2.87 -8.32
C ILE A 468 -7.98 -1.81 -8.69
N GLY A 469 -7.16 -2.05 -9.72
CA GLY A 469 -6.14 -1.08 -10.18
C GLY A 469 -6.76 0.25 -10.60
N TYR A 470 -7.87 0.20 -11.33
CA TYR A 470 -8.62 1.37 -11.75
C TYR A 470 -9.19 2.14 -10.55
N ASP A 471 -10.00 1.48 -9.72
CA ASP A 471 -10.70 2.12 -8.59
C ASP A 471 -9.72 2.72 -7.58
N LEU A 472 -8.67 1.97 -7.19
CA LEU A 472 -7.70 2.46 -6.22
C LEU A 472 -6.93 3.69 -6.71
N THR A 473 -6.55 3.69 -8.01
CA THR A 473 -5.77 4.81 -8.57
C THR A 473 -6.62 6.05 -8.68
N LEU A 474 -7.83 5.93 -9.22
CA LEU A 474 -8.76 7.03 -9.33
C LEU A 474 -9.07 7.62 -7.94
N SER A 475 -9.43 6.76 -6.98
CA SER A 475 -9.83 7.19 -5.64
C SER A 475 -8.68 7.80 -4.84
N ILE A 476 -7.47 7.21 -4.86
CA ILE A 476 -6.37 7.74 -4.04
C ILE A 476 -5.82 9.06 -4.59
N ILE A 477 -5.77 9.23 -5.91
CA ILE A 477 -5.32 10.47 -6.52
C ILE A 477 -6.30 11.60 -6.20
N THR A 478 -7.59 11.38 -6.38
CA THR A 478 -8.60 12.40 -6.05
C THR A 478 -8.68 12.67 -4.54
N HIS A 479 -8.47 11.65 -3.69
CA HIS A 479 -8.42 11.82 -2.22
C HIS A 479 -7.22 12.68 -1.76
N LEU A 480 -6.03 12.46 -2.35
CA LEU A 480 -4.79 13.13 -1.93
C LEU A 480 -4.58 14.49 -2.62
N PHE A 481 -4.96 14.61 -3.89
CA PHE A 481 -4.61 15.75 -4.74
C PHE A 481 -5.82 16.47 -5.33
N GLY A 482 -7.04 15.94 -5.13
CA GLY A 482 -8.26 16.55 -5.65
C GLY A 482 -8.75 17.72 -4.79
N ASN A 483 -9.28 18.74 -5.43
CA ASN A 483 -9.95 19.86 -4.77
C ASN A 483 -11.41 19.54 -4.43
N ASP A 484 -12.02 18.62 -5.16
CA ASP A 484 -13.41 18.19 -4.97
C ASP A 484 -13.43 16.80 -4.30
N LYS A 485 -14.08 16.72 -3.13
CA LYS A 485 -14.27 15.48 -2.40
C LYS A 485 -15.54 14.72 -2.85
N SER A 486 -15.96 14.91 -4.11
CA SER A 486 -17.06 14.13 -4.66
C SER A 486 -16.70 12.64 -4.59
N GLU A 487 -17.59 11.84 -3.98
CA GLU A 487 -17.41 10.38 -3.88
C GLU A 487 -17.44 9.77 -5.28
N LEU A 488 -16.28 9.39 -5.78
CA LEU A 488 -16.19 8.63 -7.02
C LEU A 488 -16.69 7.21 -6.76
N LYS A 489 -17.71 6.80 -7.49
CA LYS A 489 -18.24 5.44 -7.42
C LYS A 489 -17.23 4.46 -8.05
N GLY A 490 -16.65 3.58 -7.25
CA GLY A 490 -15.83 2.51 -7.73
C GLY A 490 -16.66 1.39 -8.36
N MET A 491 -16.13 0.75 -9.40
CA MET A 491 -16.75 -0.40 -10.06
C MET A 491 -16.67 -1.66 -9.18
N TYR A 492 -15.55 -1.86 -8.50
CA TYR A 492 -15.34 -2.96 -7.56
C TYR A 492 -15.75 -2.57 -6.15
N ASN A 493 -15.25 -1.42 -5.65
CA ASN A 493 -15.64 -0.87 -4.36
C ASN A 493 -15.37 0.63 -4.31
N GLU A 494 -16.22 1.34 -3.60
CA GLU A 494 -15.95 2.71 -3.18
C GLU A 494 -14.81 2.74 -2.18
N MET A 495 -14.02 3.83 -2.18
CA MET A 495 -12.89 3.96 -1.27
C MET A 495 -13.09 5.17 -0.36
N ASN A 496 -13.65 4.91 0.81
CA ASN A 496 -13.80 5.87 1.89
C ASN A 496 -12.75 5.59 2.96
N PHE A 497 -11.70 6.42 3.04
CA PHE A 497 -10.57 6.22 3.92
C PHE A 497 -10.74 6.98 5.23
N ASP A 498 -10.83 6.22 6.34
CA ASP A 498 -10.79 6.76 7.70
C ASP A 498 -9.46 6.43 8.36
N GLN A 499 -8.85 7.42 8.99
CA GLN A 499 -7.65 7.22 9.80
C GLN A 499 -8.01 6.47 11.09
N ILE A 500 -7.23 5.43 11.43
CA ILE A 500 -7.52 4.62 12.62
C ILE A 500 -7.30 5.43 13.91
N ASP A 501 -6.19 6.16 13.96
CA ASP A 501 -5.83 7.14 14.99
C ASP A 501 -4.79 8.11 14.40
N PRO A 502 -4.49 9.25 15.03
CA PRO A 502 -3.61 10.30 14.47
C PRO A 502 -2.20 9.85 14.11
N GLN A 503 -1.71 8.74 14.68
CA GLN A 503 -0.39 8.19 14.40
C GLN A 503 -0.41 6.97 13.49
N SER A 504 -1.59 6.46 13.15
CA SER A 504 -1.80 5.28 12.33
C SER A 504 -2.29 5.63 10.93
N GLY A 505 -2.24 4.66 10.03
CA GLY A 505 -2.68 4.81 8.65
C GLY A 505 -4.20 4.74 8.49
N PHE A 506 -4.61 4.75 7.25
CA PHE A 506 -6.00 4.82 6.81
C PHE A 506 -6.52 3.45 6.40
N GLU A 507 -7.72 3.14 6.82
CA GLU A 507 -8.47 1.95 6.40
C GLU A 507 -9.67 2.38 5.54
N ASN A 508 -9.85 1.74 4.39
CA ASN A 508 -11.11 1.86 3.65
C ASN A 508 -12.26 1.29 4.48
N LYS A 509 -13.28 2.11 4.73
CA LYS A 509 -14.48 1.73 5.50
C LYS A 509 -15.63 1.26 4.63
N SER A 510 -15.53 1.41 3.31
CA SER A 510 -16.58 0.96 2.40
C SER A 510 -16.66 -0.56 2.37
N VAL A 511 -17.84 -1.09 2.62
CA VAL A 511 -18.17 -2.52 2.61
C VAL A 511 -19.38 -2.72 1.74
N LYS A 512 -19.33 -3.63 0.79
CA LYS A 512 -20.52 -4.07 0.04
C LYS A 512 -21.21 -5.21 0.78
N LEU A 513 -22.51 -5.10 0.90
CA LEU A 513 -23.39 -6.18 1.37
C LEU A 513 -24.08 -6.80 0.16
N LEU A 514 -23.82 -8.09 -0.06
CA LEU A 514 -24.42 -8.86 -1.15
C LEU A 514 -25.48 -9.79 -0.58
N LYS A 515 -26.58 -9.97 -1.33
CA LYS A 515 -27.67 -10.90 -1.05
C LYS A 515 -27.65 -12.00 -2.10
N TYR A 516 -27.78 -13.24 -1.67
CA TYR A 516 -28.01 -14.37 -2.55
C TYR A 516 -29.50 -14.47 -2.90
N GLN A 517 -29.84 -14.27 -4.16
CA GLN A 517 -31.23 -14.28 -4.65
C GLN A 517 -31.27 -14.69 -6.11
N ASP A 518 -32.21 -15.57 -6.45
CA ASP A 518 -32.35 -16.15 -7.81
C ASP A 518 -31.05 -16.83 -8.27
N TYR A 519 -30.38 -17.51 -7.32
CA TYR A 519 -29.08 -18.16 -7.52
C TYR A 519 -27.96 -17.22 -7.98
N LYS A 520 -28.10 -15.92 -7.72
CA LYS A 520 -27.12 -14.89 -8.03
C LYS A 520 -26.86 -13.99 -6.83
N LEU A 521 -25.67 -13.39 -6.82
CA LEU A 521 -25.32 -12.36 -5.84
C LEU A 521 -25.79 -11.00 -6.37
N LYS A 522 -26.63 -10.31 -5.61
CA LYS A 522 -27.11 -8.96 -5.88
C LYS A 522 -26.61 -8.01 -4.79
N THR A 523 -26.16 -6.82 -5.16
CA THR A 523 -25.77 -5.79 -4.20
C THR A 523 -26.99 -5.27 -3.46
N VAL A 524 -26.88 -5.16 -2.14
CA VAL A 524 -27.94 -4.60 -1.27
C VAL A 524 -27.64 -3.13 -0.98
N PHE A 525 -26.39 -2.81 -0.69
CA PHE A 525 -25.83 -1.47 -0.54
C PHE A 525 -24.31 -1.50 -0.69
#